data_91ede309a63b07a03ec72e2e8eabad4c
#
_entry.id   91ede309a63b07a03ec72e2e8eabad4c
#
_cell.length_a   1.000
_cell.length_b   1.000
_cell.length_c   1.000
_cell.angle_alpha   90.00
_cell.angle_beta   90.00
_cell.angle_gamma   90.00
#
_symmetry.space_group_name_H-M   'P 1'
#
loop_
_entity.id
_entity.type
_entity.pdbx_description
1 polymer ?
#
loop_
_entity_poly.entity_id
_entity_poly.type
_entity_poly.pdbx_seq_one_letter_code
_entity_poly.pdbx_strand_id
1 'polypeptide(L)'
;MCYDREGRKTKDIRPGWFVGRTMHTFATLYNEMEEKEEWFSIAEAGRKALDTEFCNPDGRFCQMMDAKGNVLEGPVSIFTDHFMVKGLYAYVLALKRRGEKWQREAGIAKRLTEILFENVKRQEVLSREGIPQGFQKHAVNFMTLIVALESRKLYGDTYRSVLEECVHKSLYEFASDRYNKPFEYISISGEPLLEGSGRVIDAGHTMEALWFSMTAGLELGDRSILERAGVVLDWVIDSCYDREFGGFYQNVDALEHYPEKAFEENDYAGNPVRWDDKIWWVQAEGLYALAMSALYNENERHFQYFMKEFDYVEKYFRDRKYGEWYAVLQRDNSIYMDAKGFELKGPYHVPRCFMNLYTLLNIHCTP
;
A
#
# COMPACT_ATOMS: atom_id res chain seq x y z
N MET A 1 -8.12 16.39 -2.94
CA MET A 1 -9.37 17.03 -2.44
C MET A 1 -10.03 16.10 -1.45
N CYS A 2 -10.64 16.65 -0.38
CA CYS A 2 -11.36 15.86 0.62
C CYS A 2 -12.87 15.94 0.37
N TYR A 3 -13.57 14.83 0.65
CA TYR A 3 -15.01 14.72 0.41
C TYR A 3 -15.70 14.07 1.62
N ASP A 4 -16.85 14.62 2.02
CA ASP A 4 -17.71 13.99 3.01
C ASP A 4 -18.39 12.72 2.48
N ARG A 5 -19.27 12.14 3.31
CA ARG A 5 -20.01 10.93 2.94
C ARG A 5 -20.90 11.11 1.71
N GLU A 6 -21.43 12.31 1.49
CA GLU A 6 -22.33 12.61 0.37
C GLU A 6 -21.59 13.04 -0.90
N GLY A 7 -20.25 13.05 -0.87
CA GLY A 7 -19.42 13.47 -1.99
C GLY A 7 -19.25 14.98 -2.12
N ARG A 8 -19.64 15.76 -1.11
CA ARG A 8 -19.40 17.22 -1.10
C ARG A 8 -17.97 17.51 -0.69
N LYS A 9 -17.33 18.42 -1.40
CA LYS A 9 -15.95 18.82 -1.11
C LYS A 9 -15.85 19.54 0.25
N THR A 10 -14.96 19.06 1.13
CA THR A 10 -14.74 19.59 2.48
C THR A 10 -13.44 20.38 2.60
N LYS A 11 -12.38 19.94 1.89
CA LYS A 11 -11.09 20.65 1.82
C LYS A 11 -10.57 20.66 0.39
N ASP A 12 -9.86 21.73 0.05
CA ASP A 12 -9.27 21.91 -1.27
C ASP A 12 -7.75 21.82 -1.22
N ILE A 13 -7.27 20.67 -0.79
CA ILE A 13 -5.85 20.30 -0.75
C ILE A 13 -5.59 19.17 -1.73
N ARG A 14 -4.35 19.08 -2.20
CA ARG A 14 -3.90 18.10 -3.21
C ARG A 14 -2.66 17.39 -2.68
N PRO A 15 -2.81 16.25 -1.97
CA PRO A 15 -1.68 15.43 -1.57
C PRO A 15 -0.97 14.85 -2.80
N GLY A 16 0.36 14.95 -2.83
CA GLY A 16 1.17 14.46 -3.95
C GLY A 16 1.00 12.96 -4.17
N TRP A 17 1.02 12.17 -3.10
CA TRP A 17 0.78 10.71 -3.21
C TRP A 17 -0.58 10.36 -3.84
N PHE A 18 -1.61 11.20 -3.73
CA PHE A 18 -2.89 10.97 -4.40
C PHE A 18 -2.81 11.16 -5.90
N VAL A 19 -1.97 12.07 -6.37
CA VAL A 19 -1.73 12.24 -7.81
C VAL A 19 -1.15 10.94 -8.36
N GLY A 20 -0.10 10.40 -7.72
CA GLY A 20 0.51 9.13 -8.10
C GLY A 20 -0.47 7.94 -8.00
N ARG A 21 -1.22 7.84 -6.89
CA ARG A 21 -2.23 6.80 -6.68
C ARG A 21 -3.36 6.87 -7.71
N THR A 22 -3.88 8.05 -8.00
CA THR A 22 -4.94 8.25 -9.00
C THR A 22 -4.45 7.89 -10.40
N MET A 23 -3.26 8.39 -10.77
CA MET A 23 -2.63 8.03 -12.04
C MET A 23 -2.46 6.51 -12.19
N HIS A 24 -1.97 5.82 -11.15
CA HIS A 24 -1.85 4.37 -11.14
C HIS A 24 -3.20 3.68 -11.32
N THR A 25 -4.19 4.03 -10.50
CA THR A 25 -5.50 3.36 -10.52
C THR A 25 -6.18 3.48 -11.87
N PHE A 26 -6.24 4.69 -12.43
CA PHE A 26 -6.94 4.91 -13.70
C PHE A 26 -6.16 4.38 -14.91
N ALA A 27 -4.83 4.43 -14.89
CA ALA A 27 -4.03 3.77 -15.91
C ALA A 27 -4.16 2.24 -15.84
N THR A 28 -4.23 1.65 -14.63
CA THR A 28 -4.45 0.21 -14.46
C THR A 28 -5.85 -0.22 -14.91
N LEU A 29 -6.89 0.56 -14.58
CA LEU A 29 -8.24 0.33 -15.10
C LEU A 29 -8.24 0.30 -16.64
N TYR A 30 -7.57 1.26 -17.26
CA TYR A 30 -7.42 1.31 -18.72
C TYR A 30 -6.66 0.10 -19.27
N ASN A 31 -5.57 -0.29 -18.61
CA ASN A 31 -4.70 -1.36 -19.05
C ASN A 31 -5.31 -2.76 -18.90
N GLU A 32 -6.04 -2.98 -17.80
CA GLU A 32 -6.39 -4.34 -17.37
C GLU A 32 -7.90 -4.63 -17.44
N MET A 33 -8.75 -3.58 -17.39
CA MET A 33 -10.20 -3.78 -17.40
C MET A 33 -10.80 -3.41 -18.75
N GLU A 34 -10.78 -2.13 -19.12
CA GLU A 34 -11.42 -1.63 -20.34
C GLU A 34 -10.73 -0.37 -20.86
N GLU A 35 -10.49 -0.27 -22.16
CA GLU A 35 -9.82 0.90 -22.79
C GLU A 35 -10.74 2.12 -22.87
N LYS A 36 -11.20 2.64 -21.70
CA LYS A 36 -12.03 3.85 -21.64
C LYS A 36 -11.18 5.11 -21.71
N GLU A 37 -11.49 5.97 -22.66
CA GLU A 37 -10.77 7.25 -22.85
C GLU A 37 -10.85 8.16 -21.61
N GLU A 38 -11.96 8.10 -20.88
CA GLU A 38 -12.12 8.83 -19.62
C GLU A 38 -11.04 8.43 -18.58
N TRP A 39 -10.78 7.13 -18.44
CA TRP A 39 -9.75 6.64 -17.50
C TRP A 39 -8.35 7.06 -17.91
N PHE A 40 -8.06 6.95 -19.23
CA PHE A 40 -6.77 7.44 -19.74
C PHE A 40 -6.60 8.94 -19.51
N SER A 41 -7.61 9.76 -19.77
CA SER A 41 -7.56 11.22 -19.57
C SER A 41 -7.29 11.59 -18.11
N ILE A 42 -7.84 10.85 -17.14
CA ILE A 42 -7.56 11.06 -15.72
C ILE A 42 -6.11 10.74 -15.38
N ALA A 43 -5.57 9.62 -15.90
CA ALA A 43 -4.17 9.27 -15.72
C ALA A 43 -3.24 10.30 -16.37
N GLU A 44 -3.55 10.78 -17.57
CA GLU A 44 -2.81 11.82 -18.27
C GLU A 44 -2.81 13.15 -17.51
N ALA A 45 -3.93 13.53 -16.89
CA ALA A 45 -4.00 14.72 -16.03
C ALA A 45 -3.05 14.60 -14.82
N GLY A 46 -2.97 13.40 -14.20
CA GLY A 46 -1.99 13.09 -13.15
C GLY A 46 -0.55 13.22 -13.65
N ARG A 47 -0.27 12.71 -14.86
CA ARG A 47 1.05 12.84 -15.48
C ARG A 47 1.46 14.30 -15.74
N LYS A 48 0.52 15.12 -16.20
CA LYS A 48 0.78 16.56 -16.40
C LYS A 48 1.08 17.25 -15.08
N ALA A 49 0.26 16.99 -14.04
CA ALA A 49 0.45 17.57 -12.71
C ALA A 49 1.81 17.19 -12.10
N LEU A 50 2.29 15.96 -12.34
CA LEU A 50 3.60 15.51 -11.89
C LEU A 50 4.71 16.44 -12.37
N ASP A 51 4.76 16.78 -13.66
CA ASP A 51 5.83 17.62 -14.25
C ASP A 51 5.68 19.11 -13.91
N THR A 52 4.45 19.61 -13.93
CA THR A 52 4.23 21.09 -13.91
C THR A 52 4.08 21.63 -12.51
N GLU A 53 3.75 20.79 -11.53
CA GLU A 53 3.34 21.25 -10.22
C GLU A 53 4.13 20.58 -9.08
N PHE A 54 4.30 19.24 -9.13
CA PHE A 54 4.79 18.47 -7.99
C PHE A 54 6.30 18.17 -8.03
N CYS A 55 6.90 18.05 -9.22
CA CYS A 55 8.30 17.65 -9.36
C CYS A 55 9.27 18.80 -9.02
N ASN A 56 10.24 18.51 -8.16
CA ASN A 56 11.33 19.42 -7.84
C ASN A 56 12.56 19.12 -8.71
N PRO A 57 13.52 20.06 -8.82
CA PRO A 57 14.74 19.86 -9.63
C PRO A 57 15.59 18.65 -9.24
N ASP A 58 15.53 18.23 -7.99
CA ASP A 58 16.22 17.04 -7.46
C ASP A 58 15.51 15.71 -7.77
N GLY A 59 14.34 15.77 -8.44
CA GLY A 59 13.54 14.60 -8.78
C GLY A 59 12.65 14.09 -7.65
N ARG A 60 12.55 14.82 -6.55
CA ARG A 60 11.59 14.53 -5.48
C ARG A 60 10.28 15.29 -5.70
N PHE A 61 9.22 14.88 -4.99
CA PHE A 61 7.88 15.43 -5.19
C PHE A 61 7.33 16.12 -3.95
N CYS A 62 6.67 17.27 -4.15
CA CYS A 62 5.99 17.97 -3.07
C CYS A 62 4.92 17.09 -2.44
N GLN A 63 4.86 17.10 -1.10
CA GLN A 63 3.91 16.33 -0.30
C GLN A 63 2.49 16.87 -0.42
N MET A 64 2.33 18.19 -0.38
CA MET A 64 1.02 18.82 -0.32
C MET A 64 0.98 20.14 -1.07
N MET A 65 -0.09 20.37 -1.82
CA MET A 65 -0.39 21.63 -2.49
C MET A 65 -1.83 22.08 -2.20
N ASP A 66 -2.08 23.37 -2.31
CA ASP A 66 -3.46 23.89 -2.33
C ASP A 66 -4.08 23.76 -3.74
N ALA A 67 -5.36 24.09 -3.86
CA ALA A 67 -6.07 24.05 -5.14
C ALA A 67 -5.56 25.07 -6.17
N LYS A 68 -4.83 26.09 -5.74
CA LYS A 68 -4.27 27.15 -6.61
C LYS A 68 -2.89 26.79 -7.13
N GLY A 69 -2.31 25.67 -6.67
CA GLY A 69 -0.97 25.24 -7.03
C GLY A 69 0.14 25.79 -6.14
N ASN A 70 -0.19 26.41 -5.00
CA ASN A 70 0.83 26.80 -4.03
C ASN A 70 1.29 25.58 -3.23
N VAL A 71 2.59 25.45 -3.02
CA VAL A 71 3.18 24.40 -2.20
C VAL A 71 2.88 24.69 -0.72
N LEU A 72 2.18 23.76 -0.07
CA LEU A 72 1.94 23.76 1.38
C LEU A 72 3.03 22.99 2.13
N GLU A 73 3.44 21.84 1.55
CA GLU A 73 4.53 21.02 2.06
C GLU A 73 5.41 20.58 0.89
N GLY A 74 6.71 20.81 1.02
CA GLY A 74 7.71 20.45 0.02
C GLY A 74 7.95 18.94 -0.06
N PRO A 75 9.12 18.50 -0.62
CA PRO A 75 9.44 17.09 -0.81
C PRO A 75 9.92 16.45 0.49
N VAL A 76 9.02 16.29 1.44
CA VAL A 76 9.31 15.75 2.79
C VAL A 76 9.09 14.25 2.87
N SER A 77 8.12 13.69 2.13
CA SER A 77 7.80 12.26 2.19
C SER A 77 8.38 11.47 1.03
N ILE A 78 9.08 10.38 1.37
CA ILE A 78 9.57 9.38 0.40
C ILE A 78 8.41 8.57 -0.20
N PHE A 79 7.30 8.42 0.53
CA PHE A 79 6.11 7.71 0.04
C PHE A 79 5.45 8.43 -1.14
N THR A 80 5.49 9.76 -1.15
CA THR A 80 5.04 10.54 -2.32
C THR A 80 5.85 10.17 -3.55
N ASP A 81 7.18 10.07 -3.42
CA ASP A 81 8.07 9.68 -4.52
C ASP A 81 7.73 8.27 -5.04
N HIS A 82 7.51 7.29 -4.14
CA HIS A 82 7.11 5.93 -4.52
C HIS A 82 5.80 5.93 -5.34
N PHE A 83 4.76 6.63 -4.86
CA PHE A 83 3.47 6.62 -5.56
C PHE A 83 3.53 7.35 -6.90
N MET A 84 4.29 8.44 -7.00
CA MET A 84 4.47 9.15 -8.27
C MET A 84 5.17 8.27 -9.31
N VAL A 85 6.26 7.61 -8.91
CA VAL A 85 7.00 6.70 -9.80
C VAL A 85 6.15 5.50 -10.20
N LYS A 86 5.46 4.87 -9.24
CA LYS A 86 4.54 3.77 -9.51
C LYS A 86 3.44 4.16 -10.50
N GLY A 87 2.81 5.31 -10.28
CA GLY A 87 1.77 5.83 -11.18
C GLY A 87 2.30 6.09 -12.59
N LEU A 88 3.53 6.59 -12.70
CA LEU A 88 4.15 6.83 -14.00
C LEU A 88 4.40 5.53 -14.78
N TYR A 89 4.79 4.43 -14.13
CA TYR A 89 4.91 3.12 -14.80
C TYR A 89 3.58 2.65 -15.39
N ALA A 90 2.49 2.74 -14.61
CA ALA A 90 1.17 2.36 -15.11
C ALA A 90 0.73 3.23 -16.31
N TYR A 91 1.00 4.53 -16.26
CA TYR A 91 0.73 5.45 -17.36
C TYR A 91 1.55 5.13 -18.62
N VAL A 92 2.84 4.80 -18.46
CA VAL A 92 3.70 4.39 -19.59
C VAL A 92 3.14 3.13 -20.28
N LEU A 93 2.64 2.17 -19.49
CA LEU A 93 2.00 0.97 -20.03
C LEU A 93 0.72 1.32 -20.81
N ALA A 94 -0.06 2.29 -20.34
CA ALA A 94 -1.26 2.77 -21.04
C ALA A 94 -0.89 3.43 -22.40
N LEU A 95 0.14 4.27 -22.45
CA LEU A 95 0.66 4.81 -23.72
C LEU A 95 1.10 3.70 -24.68
N LYS A 96 1.82 2.70 -24.16
CA LYS A 96 2.28 1.55 -24.95
C LYS A 96 1.10 0.77 -25.52
N ARG A 97 0.05 0.54 -24.71
CA ARG A 97 -1.18 -0.15 -25.12
C ARG A 97 -1.93 0.61 -26.22
N ARG A 98 -1.94 1.95 -26.16
CA ARG A 98 -2.51 2.84 -27.19
C ARG A 98 -1.71 2.92 -28.46
N GLY A 99 -0.49 2.37 -28.50
CA GLY A 99 0.44 2.53 -29.62
C GLY A 99 1.05 3.94 -29.72
N GLU A 100 0.95 4.73 -28.67
CA GLU A 100 1.52 6.07 -28.58
C GLU A 100 3.02 6.06 -28.23
N LYS A 101 3.70 7.22 -28.39
CA LYS A 101 5.14 7.33 -28.07
C LYS A 101 5.35 7.31 -26.55
N TRP A 102 5.81 6.19 -26.04
CA TRP A 102 5.99 5.93 -24.59
C TRP A 102 7.45 5.96 -24.13
N GLN A 103 8.44 5.90 -25.05
CA GLN A 103 9.84 5.69 -24.70
C GLN A 103 10.44 6.84 -23.87
N ARG A 104 10.04 8.09 -24.16
CA ARG A 104 10.45 9.26 -23.35
C ARG A 104 9.95 9.14 -21.91
N GLU A 105 8.70 8.82 -21.74
CA GLU A 105 8.08 8.69 -20.41
C GLU A 105 8.67 7.51 -19.62
N ALA A 106 8.97 6.40 -20.31
CA ALA A 106 9.67 5.28 -19.71
C ALA A 106 11.08 5.69 -19.22
N GLY A 107 11.84 6.46 -20.02
CA GLY A 107 13.15 7.01 -19.62
C GLY A 107 13.06 7.91 -18.38
N ILE A 108 11.98 8.71 -18.27
CA ILE A 108 11.72 9.52 -17.08
C ILE A 108 11.42 8.62 -15.86
N ALA A 109 10.55 7.62 -16.01
CA ALA A 109 10.23 6.67 -14.95
C ALA A 109 11.48 5.95 -14.44
N LYS A 110 12.36 5.48 -15.35
CA LYS A 110 13.61 4.83 -14.99
C LYS A 110 14.52 5.75 -14.17
N ARG A 111 14.74 6.98 -14.64
CA ARG A 111 15.57 7.96 -13.93
C ARG A 111 15.02 8.27 -12.54
N LEU A 112 13.71 8.45 -12.40
CA LEU A 112 13.08 8.71 -11.11
C LEU A 112 13.16 7.50 -10.18
N THR A 113 13.10 6.29 -10.72
CA THR A 113 13.33 5.04 -9.95
C THR A 113 14.76 5.00 -9.38
N GLU A 114 15.76 5.35 -10.17
CA GLU A 114 17.16 5.38 -9.72
C GLU A 114 17.36 6.42 -8.60
N ILE A 115 16.79 7.61 -8.76
CA ILE A 115 16.80 8.65 -7.70
C ILE A 115 16.08 8.14 -6.44
N LEU A 116 14.92 7.51 -6.58
CA LEU A 116 14.17 6.96 -5.45
C LEU A 116 14.98 5.89 -4.70
N PHE A 117 15.58 4.92 -5.42
CA PHE A 117 16.35 3.84 -4.80
C PHE A 117 17.64 4.32 -4.12
N GLU A 118 18.20 5.46 -4.52
CA GLU A 118 19.27 6.12 -3.77
C GLU A 118 18.71 6.86 -2.53
N ASN A 119 17.56 7.52 -2.66
CA ASN A 119 16.97 8.27 -1.54
C ASN A 119 16.49 7.38 -0.39
N VAL A 120 16.00 6.15 -0.65
CA VAL A 120 15.59 5.21 0.42
C VAL A 120 16.76 4.70 1.27
N LYS A 121 18.01 4.96 0.86
CA LYS A 121 19.23 4.63 1.63
C LYS A 121 19.74 5.81 2.47
N ARG A 122 19.20 7.01 2.27
CA ARG A 122 19.72 8.25 2.87
C ARG A 122 19.02 8.55 4.17
N GLN A 123 19.78 8.53 5.28
CA GLN A 123 19.23 8.76 6.62
C GLN A 123 18.49 10.11 6.74
N GLU A 124 18.98 11.16 6.08
CA GLU A 124 18.32 12.47 6.11
C GLU A 124 16.94 12.47 5.47
N VAL A 125 16.68 11.56 4.51
CA VAL A 125 15.36 11.36 3.89
C VAL A 125 14.49 10.53 4.83
N LEU A 126 15.03 9.42 5.34
CA LEU A 126 14.31 8.51 6.24
C LEU A 126 13.94 9.18 7.58
N SER A 127 14.77 10.07 8.11
CA SER A 127 14.46 10.80 9.35
C SER A 127 13.22 11.69 9.22
N ARG A 128 12.89 12.16 8.01
CA ARG A 128 11.64 12.92 7.76
C ARG A 128 10.38 12.06 7.84
N GLU A 129 10.53 10.75 7.66
CA GLU A 129 9.46 9.75 7.89
C GLU A 129 9.42 9.26 9.34
N GLY A 130 10.11 9.93 10.24
CA GLY A 130 10.20 9.53 11.63
C GLY A 130 11.00 8.25 11.87
N ILE A 131 11.86 7.83 10.92
CA ILE A 131 12.68 6.63 11.07
C ILE A 131 14.00 7.02 11.75
N PRO A 132 14.23 6.60 13.00
CA PRO A 132 15.47 6.93 13.71
C PRO A 132 16.70 6.31 13.05
N GLN A 133 17.86 6.90 13.30
CA GLN A 133 19.11 6.30 12.84
C GLN A 133 19.30 4.90 13.42
N GLY A 134 19.69 3.96 12.58
CA GLY A 134 19.86 2.57 12.98
C GLY A 134 18.59 1.71 12.91
N PHE A 135 17.48 2.28 12.42
CA PHE A 135 16.22 1.56 12.26
C PHE A 135 15.84 1.44 10.78
N GLN A 136 15.03 0.42 10.49
CA GLN A 136 14.35 0.22 9.19
C GLN A 136 12.85 0.21 9.44
N LYS A 137 12.07 0.66 8.44
CA LYS A 137 10.60 0.64 8.46
C LYS A 137 10.07 -0.23 7.33
N HIS A 138 9.16 -1.15 7.66
CA HIS A 138 8.57 -2.09 6.70
C HIS A 138 7.90 -1.37 5.51
N ALA A 139 7.17 -0.28 5.80
CA ALA A 139 6.52 0.51 4.76
C ALA A 139 7.50 1.00 3.67
N VAL A 140 8.71 1.43 4.02
CA VAL A 140 9.70 1.85 3.02
C VAL A 140 10.18 0.67 2.18
N ASN A 141 10.35 -0.50 2.81
CA ASN A 141 10.82 -1.71 2.14
C ASN A 141 9.80 -2.20 1.09
N PHE A 142 8.54 -2.42 1.47
CA PHE A 142 7.57 -2.96 0.50
C PHE A 142 7.13 -1.94 -0.55
N MET A 143 7.18 -0.64 -0.25
CA MET A 143 6.96 0.39 -1.27
C MET A 143 8.11 0.42 -2.30
N THR A 144 9.34 0.13 -1.88
CA THR A 144 10.48 -0.07 -2.80
C THR A 144 10.29 -1.34 -3.64
N LEU A 145 9.82 -2.44 -3.02
CA LEU A 145 9.48 -3.69 -3.70
C LEU A 145 8.46 -3.48 -4.83
N ILE A 146 7.36 -2.77 -4.57
CA ILE A 146 6.32 -2.59 -5.60
C ILE A 146 6.82 -1.73 -6.77
N VAL A 147 7.68 -0.74 -6.54
CA VAL A 147 8.28 0.04 -7.63
C VAL A 147 9.23 -0.84 -8.47
N ALA A 148 10.00 -1.72 -7.82
CA ALA A 148 10.84 -2.68 -8.54
C ALA A 148 10.00 -3.66 -9.38
N LEU A 149 8.87 -4.15 -8.86
CA LEU A 149 7.91 -4.99 -9.59
C LEU A 149 7.30 -4.25 -10.80
N GLU A 150 6.80 -3.04 -10.62
CA GLU A 150 6.22 -2.27 -11.73
C GLU A 150 7.24 -1.99 -12.83
N SER A 151 8.50 -1.76 -12.46
CA SER A 151 9.59 -1.53 -13.41
C SER A 151 9.86 -2.75 -14.30
N ARG A 152 9.67 -3.98 -13.80
CA ARG A 152 9.90 -5.22 -14.57
C ARG A 152 9.07 -5.29 -15.85
N LYS A 153 7.85 -4.76 -15.84
CA LYS A 153 6.95 -4.75 -17.00
C LYS A 153 7.55 -4.03 -18.23
N LEU A 154 8.53 -3.15 -18.01
CA LEU A 154 9.22 -2.39 -19.06
C LEU A 154 10.70 -2.74 -19.18
N TYR A 155 11.38 -3.05 -18.10
CA TYR A 155 12.83 -3.16 -18.03
C TYR A 155 13.31 -4.55 -17.59
N GLY A 156 12.41 -5.53 -17.45
CA GLY A 156 12.77 -6.90 -17.07
C GLY A 156 13.55 -6.94 -15.76
N ASP A 157 14.66 -7.63 -15.74
CA ASP A 157 15.45 -7.89 -14.54
C ASP A 157 16.41 -6.76 -14.12
N THR A 158 16.26 -5.54 -14.65
CA THR A 158 17.17 -4.42 -14.34
C THR A 158 17.33 -4.16 -12.85
N TYR A 159 16.26 -4.31 -12.07
CA TYR A 159 16.26 -4.10 -10.62
C TYR A 159 15.97 -5.39 -9.83
N ARG A 160 16.33 -6.55 -10.40
CA ARG A 160 16.08 -7.85 -9.78
C ARG A 160 16.68 -7.96 -8.38
N SER A 161 17.92 -7.49 -8.17
CA SER A 161 18.55 -7.53 -6.85
C SER A 161 17.82 -6.71 -5.79
N VAL A 162 17.28 -5.54 -6.17
CA VAL A 162 16.45 -4.74 -5.26
C VAL A 162 15.16 -5.47 -4.91
N LEU A 163 14.52 -6.08 -5.90
CA LEU A 163 13.31 -6.86 -5.71
C LEU A 163 13.55 -8.04 -4.76
N GLU A 164 14.57 -8.85 -5.01
CA GLU A 164 14.93 -10.01 -4.16
C GLU A 164 15.31 -9.59 -2.74
N GLU A 165 16.07 -8.51 -2.57
CA GLU A 165 16.40 -7.95 -1.26
C GLU A 165 15.14 -7.52 -0.49
N CYS A 166 14.23 -6.79 -1.14
CA CYS A 166 13.00 -6.33 -0.51
C CYS A 166 12.06 -7.49 -0.12
N VAL A 167 11.96 -8.52 -0.96
CA VAL A 167 11.23 -9.76 -0.64
C VAL A 167 11.84 -10.45 0.58
N HIS A 168 13.16 -10.64 0.58
CA HIS A 168 13.85 -11.26 1.71
C HIS A 168 13.60 -10.49 3.01
N LYS A 169 13.76 -9.17 2.99
CA LYS A 169 13.51 -8.32 4.17
C LYS A 169 12.06 -8.47 4.67
N SER A 170 11.07 -8.37 3.78
CA SER A 170 9.67 -8.50 4.17
C SER A 170 9.35 -9.84 4.83
N LEU A 171 9.93 -10.93 4.31
CA LEU A 171 9.56 -12.29 4.72
C LEU A 171 10.42 -12.87 5.84
N TYR A 172 11.63 -12.35 6.08
CA TYR A 172 12.58 -12.96 7.01
C TYR A 172 13.20 -11.97 8.03
N GLU A 173 13.27 -10.67 7.72
CA GLU A 173 13.78 -9.68 8.68
C GLU A 173 12.63 -8.99 9.41
N PHE A 174 11.67 -8.40 8.67
CA PHE A 174 10.46 -7.82 9.27
C PHE A 174 9.49 -8.88 9.83
N ALA A 175 9.57 -10.12 9.35
CA ALA A 175 8.81 -11.26 9.85
C ALA A 175 9.71 -12.18 10.70
N SER A 176 9.56 -12.11 12.03
CA SER A 176 10.42 -12.82 12.97
C SER A 176 9.91 -14.21 13.32
N ASP A 177 10.64 -15.25 12.96
CA ASP A 177 10.37 -16.66 13.37
C ASP A 177 10.44 -16.85 14.89
N ARG A 178 11.28 -16.05 15.58
CA ARG A 178 11.40 -16.13 17.04
C ARG A 178 10.11 -15.76 17.76
N TYR A 179 9.35 -14.82 17.20
CA TYR A 179 8.11 -14.32 17.83
C TYR A 179 6.86 -14.80 17.10
N ASN A 180 6.98 -15.41 15.91
CA ASN A 180 5.88 -15.70 14.98
C ASN A 180 5.04 -14.45 14.73
N LYS A 181 5.69 -13.34 14.43
CA LYS A 181 5.06 -12.02 14.27
C LYS A 181 5.81 -11.15 13.25
N PRO A 182 5.10 -10.35 12.47
CA PRO A 182 5.70 -9.27 11.70
C PRO A 182 5.88 -8.02 12.58
N PHE A 183 6.83 -7.17 12.20
CA PHE A 183 7.13 -5.90 12.87
C PHE A 183 7.16 -4.76 11.86
N GLU A 184 6.64 -3.59 12.22
CA GLU A 184 6.73 -2.39 11.37
C GLU A 184 8.13 -1.78 11.42
N TYR A 185 8.84 -1.92 12.56
CA TYR A 185 10.18 -1.39 12.76
C TYR A 185 11.13 -2.48 13.24
N ILE A 186 12.32 -2.51 12.63
CA ILE A 186 13.44 -3.37 13.03
C ILE A 186 14.73 -2.55 13.07
N SER A 187 15.76 -3.07 13.74
CA SER A 187 17.10 -2.49 13.65
C SER A 187 17.70 -2.69 12.26
N ILE A 188 18.79 -2.00 11.94
CA ILE A 188 19.54 -2.22 10.70
C ILE A 188 20.19 -3.60 10.63
N SER A 189 20.30 -4.32 11.75
CA SER A 189 20.75 -5.72 11.81
C SER A 189 19.63 -6.74 11.66
N GLY A 190 18.38 -6.29 11.41
CA GLY A 190 17.21 -7.15 11.24
C GLY A 190 16.53 -7.60 12.55
N GLU A 191 16.97 -7.09 13.71
CA GLU A 191 16.39 -7.48 15.01
C GLU A 191 15.13 -6.68 15.32
N PRO A 192 14.03 -7.33 15.78
CA PRO A 192 12.82 -6.65 16.22
C PRO A 192 13.08 -5.65 17.36
N LEU A 193 12.39 -4.54 17.32
CA LEU A 193 12.42 -3.53 18.37
C LEU A 193 11.25 -3.78 19.32
N LEU A 194 11.54 -4.12 20.57
CA LEU A 194 10.55 -4.56 21.55
C LEU A 194 10.18 -3.46 22.57
N GLU A 195 10.49 -2.20 22.26
CA GLU A 195 10.21 -1.05 23.10
C GLU A 195 9.47 0.02 22.29
N GLY A 196 8.61 0.79 22.94
CA GLY A 196 7.83 1.87 22.34
C GLY A 196 7.17 1.47 21.04
N SER A 197 7.21 2.35 20.04
CA SER A 197 6.60 2.12 18.72
C SER A 197 7.22 0.96 17.92
N GLY A 198 8.37 0.44 18.34
CA GLY A 198 8.96 -0.77 17.75
C GLY A 198 8.11 -2.04 17.96
N ARG A 199 7.21 -2.03 18.96
CA ARG A 199 6.28 -3.13 19.24
C ARG A 199 5.05 -3.15 18.29
N VAL A 200 4.90 -2.14 17.44
CA VAL A 200 3.76 -2.04 16.52
C VAL A 200 3.84 -3.10 15.44
N ILE A 201 2.78 -3.89 15.29
CA ILE A 201 2.45 -4.61 14.08
C ILE A 201 1.43 -3.76 13.32
N ASP A 202 1.75 -3.30 12.12
CA ASP A 202 0.77 -2.74 11.20
C ASP A 202 0.26 -3.87 10.29
N ALA A 203 -0.99 -4.28 10.52
CA ALA A 203 -1.58 -5.41 9.80
C ALA A 203 -1.71 -5.13 8.31
N GLY A 204 -2.11 -3.91 7.94
CA GLY A 204 -2.30 -3.52 6.55
C GLY A 204 -0.98 -3.46 5.78
N HIS A 205 0.04 -2.85 6.34
CA HIS A 205 1.39 -2.82 5.76
C HIS A 205 1.95 -4.23 5.56
N THR A 206 1.77 -5.10 6.56
CA THR A 206 2.21 -6.48 6.43
C THR A 206 1.48 -7.21 5.32
N MET A 207 0.14 -7.15 5.28
CA MET A 207 -0.65 -7.81 4.24
C MET A 207 -0.34 -7.28 2.84
N GLU A 208 -0.11 -5.97 2.70
CA GLU A 208 0.33 -5.36 1.44
C GLU A 208 1.70 -5.89 1.02
N ALA A 209 2.67 -5.95 1.94
CA ALA A 209 3.99 -6.51 1.68
C ALA A 209 3.93 -7.99 1.27
N LEU A 210 3.04 -8.77 1.90
CA LEU A 210 2.89 -10.20 1.61
C LEU A 210 2.38 -10.44 0.19
N TRP A 211 1.32 -9.74 -0.25
CA TRP A 211 0.85 -9.96 -1.60
C TRP A 211 1.78 -9.37 -2.67
N PHE A 212 2.55 -8.30 -2.37
CA PHE A 212 3.64 -7.85 -3.25
C PHE A 212 4.71 -8.93 -3.38
N SER A 213 5.09 -9.55 -2.25
CA SER A 213 6.07 -10.64 -2.24
C SER A 213 5.55 -11.88 -3.00
N MET A 214 4.29 -12.26 -2.81
CA MET A 214 3.67 -13.36 -3.59
C MET A 214 3.65 -13.04 -5.09
N THR A 215 3.36 -11.79 -5.48
CA THR A 215 3.45 -11.37 -6.89
C THR A 215 4.87 -11.51 -7.41
N ALA A 216 5.88 -11.09 -6.63
CA ALA A 216 7.28 -11.28 -6.99
C ALA A 216 7.63 -12.77 -7.15
N GLY A 217 7.17 -13.62 -6.24
CA GLY A 217 7.36 -15.07 -6.31
C GLY A 217 6.80 -15.67 -7.59
N LEU A 218 5.59 -15.25 -8.00
CA LEU A 218 4.98 -15.69 -9.27
C LEU A 218 5.81 -15.25 -10.48
N GLU A 219 6.26 -13.99 -10.50
CA GLU A 219 7.07 -13.44 -11.61
C GLU A 219 8.48 -14.05 -11.69
N LEU A 220 9.06 -14.45 -10.56
CA LEU A 220 10.35 -15.09 -10.47
C LEU A 220 10.28 -16.63 -10.65
N GLY A 221 9.08 -17.19 -10.59
CA GLY A 221 8.89 -18.66 -10.60
C GLY A 221 9.36 -19.33 -9.30
N ASP A 222 9.39 -18.60 -8.19
CA ASP A 222 9.86 -19.10 -6.88
C ASP A 222 8.67 -19.34 -5.93
N ARG A 223 8.25 -20.61 -5.87
CA ARG A 223 7.13 -21.02 -5.01
C ARG A 223 7.42 -20.87 -3.51
N SER A 224 8.68 -20.92 -3.10
CA SER A 224 9.04 -20.80 -1.68
C SER A 224 8.67 -19.40 -1.11
N ILE A 225 8.68 -18.38 -1.94
CA ILE A 225 8.22 -17.03 -1.56
C ILE A 225 6.72 -17.03 -1.23
N LEU A 226 5.90 -17.71 -2.04
CA LEU A 226 4.46 -17.80 -1.80
C LEU A 226 4.16 -18.58 -0.51
N GLU A 227 4.83 -19.73 -0.34
CA GLU A 227 4.68 -20.58 0.85
C GLU A 227 5.08 -19.81 2.12
N ARG A 228 6.22 -19.12 2.10
CA ARG A 228 6.67 -18.30 3.24
C ARG A 228 5.74 -17.13 3.53
N ALA A 229 5.24 -16.45 2.51
CA ALA A 229 4.24 -15.38 2.68
C ALA A 229 2.96 -15.91 3.32
N GLY A 230 2.53 -17.14 2.98
CA GLY A 230 1.41 -17.81 3.63
C GLY A 230 1.63 -18.04 5.14
N VAL A 231 2.83 -18.46 5.54
CA VAL A 231 3.18 -18.62 6.97
C VAL A 231 3.09 -17.28 7.71
N VAL A 232 3.62 -16.21 7.14
CA VAL A 232 3.55 -14.88 7.77
C VAL A 232 2.11 -14.36 7.82
N LEU A 233 1.28 -14.67 6.80
CA LEU A 233 -0.14 -14.32 6.80
C LEU A 233 -0.91 -15.03 7.92
N ASP A 234 -0.57 -16.28 8.25
CA ASP A 234 -1.10 -16.96 9.43
C ASP A 234 -0.80 -16.18 10.73
N TRP A 235 0.42 -15.64 10.87
CA TRP A 235 0.77 -14.83 12.04
C TRP A 235 -0.03 -13.51 12.11
N VAL A 236 -0.31 -12.89 10.96
CA VAL A 236 -1.18 -11.71 10.91
C VAL A 236 -2.61 -12.05 11.31
N ILE A 237 -3.16 -13.15 10.80
CA ILE A 237 -4.50 -13.63 11.20
C ILE A 237 -4.56 -13.87 12.70
N ASP A 238 -3.56 -14.57 13.25
CA ASP A 238 -3.54 -14.91 14.68
C ASP A 238 -3.38 -13.70 15.59
N SER A 239 -2.66 -12.67 15.14
CA SER A 239 -2.37 -11.48 15.92
C SER A 239 -3.38 -10.34 15.71
N CYS A 240 -3.89 -10.16 14.50
CA CYS A 240 -4.56 -8.92 14.10
C CYS A 240 -6.04 -9.07 13.74
N TYR A 241 -6.58 -10.30 13.62
CA TYR A 241 -7.99 -10.50 13.30
C TYR A 241 -8.85 -10.46 14.56
N ASP A 242 -9.86 -9.58 14.59
CA ASP A 242 -10.82 -9.51 15.70
C ASP A 242 -11.78 -10.71 15.65
N ARG A 243 -11.61 -11.64 16.59
CA ARG A 243 -12.42 -12.87 16.65
C ARG A 243 -13.81 -12.63 17.24
N GLU A 244 -14.04 -11.49 17.89
CA GLU A 244 -15.32 -11.15 18.52
C GLU A 244 -16.23 -10.38 17.54
N PHE A 245 -15.70 -9.34 16.89
CA PHE A 245 -16.48 -8.44 16.03
C PHE A 245 -16.16 -8.59 14.55
N GLY A 246 -15.13 -9.36 14.17
CA GLY A 246 -14.65 -9.52 12.79
C GLY A 246 -13.80 -8.36 12.30
N GLY A 247 -13.13 -8.57 11.17
CA GLY A 247 -12.22 -7.60 10.53
C GLY A 247 -10.84 -7.52 11.17
N PHE A 248 -9.91 -6.90 10.46
CA PHE A 248 -8.55 -6.70 10.94
C PHE A 248 -8.40 -5.37 11.66
N TYR A 249 -7.71 -5.37 12.81
CA TYR A 249 -7.21 -4.14 13.42
C TYR A 249 -6.15 -3.49 12.54
N GLN A 250 -6.01 -2.16 12.60
CA GLN A 250 -4.90 -1.50 11.94
C GLN A 250 -3.58 -1.87 12.62
N ASN A 251 -3.50 -1.64 13.92
CA ASN A 251 -2.29 -1.88 14.70
C ASN A 251 -2.58 -2.82 15.86
N VAL A 252 -1.60 -3.68 16.17
CA VAL A 252 -1.59 -4.45 17.42
C VAL A 252 -0.19 -4.43 18.05
N ASP A 253 -0.15 -4.63 19.36
CA ASP A 253 1.10 -4.78 20.08
C ASP A 253 1.69 -6.17 19.89
N ALA A 254 2.95 -6.26 19.50
CA ALA A 254 3.62 -7.53 19.27
C ALA A 254 3.77 -8.39 20.53
N LEU A 255 3.80 -7.79 21.73
CA LEU A 255 3.97 -8.50 23.00
C LEU A 255 2.68 -8.68 23.76
N GLU A 256 1.70 -7.79 23.58
CA GLU A 256 0.42 -7.82 24.29
C GLU A 256 -0.71 -7.77 23.26
N HIS A 257 -1.67 -8.70 23.34
CA HIS A 257 -2.80 -8.75 22.42
C HIS A 257 -3.70 -7.51 22.50
N TYR A 258 -3.77 -6.91 23.69
CA TYR A 258 -4.52 -5.70 24.03
C TYR A 258 -3.73 -4.96 25.10
N PRO A 259 -3.04 -3.89 24.79
CA PRO A 259 -2.52 -3.03 25.82
C PRO A 259 -3.71 -2.41 26.57
N GLU A 260 -3.85 -2.71 27.87
CA GLU A 260 -4.81 -2.02 28.75
C GLU A 260 -4.56 -0.50 28.79
N LYS A 261 -3.35 -0.11 28.45
CA LYS A 261 -2.95 1.25 28.13
C LYS A 261 -2.46 1.23 26.68
N ALA A 262 -3.30 1.76 25.77
CA ALA A 262 -2.80 2.22 24.49
C ALA A 262 -1.46 2.92 24.73
N PHE A 263 -0.46 2.70 23.89
CA PHE A 263 0.71 3.57 23.94
C PHE A 263 0.15 4.98 23.89
N GLU A 264 0.29 5.76 24.99
CA GLU A 264 0.03 7.20 24.96
C GLU A 264 0.98 7.89 23.97
N GLU A 265 1.81 7.09 23.31
CA GLU A 265 2.87 7.47 22.42
C GLU A 265 2.40 7.41 20.98
N ASN A 266 2.83 8.40 20.25
CA ASN A 266 2.76 8.40 18.80
C ASN A 266 3.78 7.39 18.23
N ASP A 267 3.58 6.95 16.97
CA ASP A 267 4.63 6.26 16.24
C ASP A 267 5.88 7.16 16.09
N TYR A 268 6.98 6.61 15.54
CA TYR A 268 8.21 7.38 15.34
C TYR A 268 8.03 8.57 14.38
N ALA A 269 6.96 8.60 13.59
CA ALA A 269 6.59 9.73 12.73
C ALA A 269 5.68 10.74 13.42
N GLY A 270 5.33 10.53 14.70
CA GLY A 270 4.47 11.41 15.48
C GLY A 270 2.97 11.21 15.25
N ASN A 271 2.56 10.12 14.58
CA ASN A 271 1.14 9.83 14.37
C ASN A 271 0.58 9.06 15.57
N PRO A 272 -0.68 9.36 16.00
CA PRO A 272 -1.35 8.57 17.03
C PRO A 272 -1.46 7.11 16.60
N VAL A 273 -0.99 6.20 17.43
CA VAL A 273 -1.20 4.76 17.21
C VAL A 273 -2.62 4.41 17.63
N ARG A 274 -3.42 3.90 16.68
CA ARG A 274 -4.83 3.54 16.90
C ARG A 274 -4.96 2.03 16.97
N TRP A 275 -5.16 1.51 18.16
CA TRP A 275 -5.17 0.08 18.44
C TRP A 275 -6.47 -0.61 18.08
N ASP A 276 -7.60 0.05 18.32
CA ASP A 276 -8.94 -0.55 18.21
C ASP A 276 -9.68 -0.19 16.92
N ASP A 277 -9.09 0.66 16.08
CA ASP A 277 -9.73 1.11 14.86
C ASP A 277 -9.57 0.06 13.74
N LYS A 278 -10.64 -0.10 12.97
CA LYS A 278 -10.67 -0.88 11.74
C LYS A 278 -10.76 0.07 10.56
N ILE A 279 -9.73 0.08 9.74
CA ILE A 279 -9.57 1.06 8.68
C ILE A 279 -9.80 0.40 7.32
N TRP A 280 -10.46 1.10 6.40
CA TRP A 280 -10.87 0.61 5.07
C TRP A 280 -9.76 -0.06 4.27
N TRP A 281 -8.56 0.53 4.28
CA TRP A 281 -7.47 0.04 3.44
C TRP A 281 -6.85 -1.25 3.98
N VAL A 282 -6.81 -1.42 5.29
CA VAL A 282 -6.34 -2.64 5.94
C VAL A 282 -7.20 -3.83 5.53
N GLN A 283 -8.54 -3.65 5.53
CA GLN A 283 -9.47 -4.69 5.10
C GLN A 283 -9.29 -5.02 3.60
N ALA A 284 -9.08 -4.00 2.77
CA ALA A 284 -8.85 -4.21 1.33
C ALA A 284 -7.55 -5.00 1.05
N GLU A 285 -6.46 -4.67 1.74
CA GLU A 285 -5.19 -5.41 1.61
C GLU A 285 -5.31 -6.84 2.14
N GLY A 286 -6.04 -7.02 3.25
CA GLY A 286 -6.34 -8.33 3.81
C GLY A 286 -7.11 -9.23 2.86
N LEU A 287 -8.17 -8.71 2.25
CA LEU A 287 -8.94 -9.46 1.26
C LEU A 287 -8.07 -10.00 0.13
N TYR A 288 -7.22 -9.16 -0.45
CA TYR A 288 -6.42 -9.60 -1.59
C TYR A 288 -5.29 -10.56 -1.18
N ALA A 289 -4.60 -10.30 -0.07
CA ALA A 289 -3.58 -11.19 0.45
C ALA A 289 -4.13 -12.59 0.78
N LEU A 290 -5.31 -12.65 1.42
CA LEU A 290 -6.00 -13.91 1.73
C LEU A 290 -6.41 -14.65 0.47
N ALA A 291 -6.97 -13.97 -0.54
CA ALA A 291 -7.38 -14.58 -1.80
C ALA A 291 -6.18 -15.17 -2.56
N MET A 292 -5.08 -14.41 -2.68
CA MET A 292 -3.86 -14.90 -3.33
C MET A 292 -3.33 -16.16 -2.63
N SER A 293 -3.19 -16.11 -1.31
CA SER A 293 -2.65 -17.24 -0.57
C SER A 293 -3.59 -18.45 -0.58
N ALA A 294 -4.91 -18.23 -0.52
CA ALA A 294 -5.89 -19.30 -0.65
C ALA A 294 -5.76 -20.05 -1.97
N LEU A 295 -5.59 -19.34 -3.08
CA LEU A 295 -5.50 -19.92 -4.41
C LEU A 295 -4.12 -20.52 -4.72
N TYR A 296 -3.04 -19.76 -4.52
CA TYR A 296 -1.72 -20.18 -4.94
C TYR A 296 -1.04 -21.15 -3.95
N ASN A 297 -1.36 -21.09 -2.65
CA ASN A 297 -0.90 -22.03 -1.64
C ASN A 297 -1.91 -23.13 -1.35
N GLU A 298 -3.07 -23.15 -2.03
CA GLU A 298 -4.17 -24.10 -1.78
C GLU A 298 -4.55 -24.16 -0.28
N ASN A 299 -4.56 -22.99 0.38
CA ASN A 299 -4.71 -22.88 1.83
C ASN A 299 -6.19 -22.66 2.22
N GLU A 300 -6.82 -23.72 2.71
CA GLU A 300 -8.22 -23.72 3.15
C GLU A 300 -8.47 -22.73 4.29
N ARG A 301 -7.54 -22.55 5.23
CA ARG A 301 -7.67 -21.58 6.31
C ARG A 301 -7.75 -20.15 5.76
N HIS A 302 -6.90 -19.79 4.80
CA HIS A 302 -6.91 -18.47 4.18
C HIS A 302 -8.18 -18.24 3.36
N PHE A 303 -8.69 -19.27 2.69
CA PHE A 303 -9.99 -19.19 2.01
C PHE A 303 -11.14 -18.92 2.98
N GLN A 304 -11.18 -19.60 4.14
CA GLN A 304 -12.19 -19.36 5.16
C GLN A 304 -12.12 -17.94 5.73
N TYR A 305 -10.90 -17.41 5.96
CA TYR A 305 -10.74 -16.03 6.41
C TYR A 305 -11.05 -15.02 5.30
N PHE A 306 -10.75 -15.32 4.05
CA PHE A 306 -11.18 -14.50 2.91
C PHE A 306 -12.72 -14.37 2.88
N MET A 307 -13.45 -15.46 3.02
CA MET A 307 -14.92 -15.43 3.04
C MET A 307 -15.46 -14.63 4.23
N LYS A 308 -14.88 -14.82 5.42
CA LYS A 308 -15.26 -14.06 6.62
C LYS A 308 -15.01 -12.56 6.43
N GLU A 309 -13.87 -12.22 5.87
CA GLU A 309 -13.49 -10.82 5.63
C GLU A 309 -14.34 -10.18 4.54
N PHE A 310 -14.66 -10.93 3.48
CA PHE A 310 -15.58 -10.47 2.43
C PHE A 310 -16.98 -10.17 2.98
N ASP A 311 -17.54 -11.09 3.76
CA ASP A 311 -18.84 -10.88 4.42
C ASP A 311 -18.78 -9.69 5.39
N TYR A 312 -17.65 -9.54 6.10
CA TYR A 312 -17.43 -8.45 7.05
C TYR A 312 -17.46 -7.08 6.35
N VAL A 313 -16.69 -6.89 5.27
CA VAL A 313 -16.64 -5.61 4.57
C VAL A 313 -17.96 -5.29 3.85
N GLU A 314 -18.63 -6.28 3.29
CA GLU A 314 -19.96 -6.12 2.69
C GLU A 314 -21.02 -5.70 3.71
N LYS A 315 -20.90 -6.16 4.93
CA LYS A 315 -21.85 -5.85 6.00
C LYS A 315 -21.59 -4.52 6.67
N TYR A 316 -20.33 -4.20 6.98
CA TYR A 316 -19.99 -3.08 7.85
C TYR A 316 -19.30 -1.91 7.15
N PHE A 317 -18.45 -2.16 6.16
CA PHE A 317 -17.74 -1.09 5.46
C PHE A 317 -18.52 -0.52 4.28
N ARG A 318 -19.28 -1.34 3.55
CA ARG A 318 -20.00 -0.89 2.36
C ARG A 318 -21.10 0.11 2.71
N ASP A 319 -21.00 1.34 2.20
CA ASP A 319 -22.07 2.32 2.29
C ASP A 319 -23.12 2.09 1.18
N ARG A 320 -24.21 1.42 1.54
CA ARG A 320 -25.29 1.08 0.59
C ARG A 320 -26.07 2.29 0.06
N LYS A 321 -25.96 3.44 0.73
CA LYS A 321 -26.69 4.65 0.35
C LYS A 321 -25.91 5.53 -0.62
N TYR A 322 -24.63 5.75 -0.35
CA TYR A 322 -23.80 6.67 -1.12
C TYR A 322 -22.67 5.97 -1.90
N GLY A 323 -22.59 4.65 -1.81
CA GLY A 323 -21.53 3.87 -2.43
C GLY A 323 -20.20 3.97 -1.70
N GLU A 324 -19.22 3.20 -2.17
CA GLU A 324 -17.88 3.10 -1.60
C GLU A 324 -17.91 2.63 -0.11
N TRP A 325 -16.77 2.57 0.55
CA TRP A 325 -16.65 2.12 1.93
C TRP A 325 -16.58 3.28 2.91
N TYR A 326 -17.05 3.07 4.15
CA TYR A 326 -16.71 3.95 5.26
C TYR A 326 -15.19 3.98 5.47
N ALA A 327 -14.67 5.05 6.05
CA ALA A 327 -13.23 5.18 6.22
C ALA A 327 -12.72 4.44 7.46
N VAL A 328 -13.37 4.61 8.59
CA VAL A 328 -12.93 4.03 9.87
C VAL A 328 -14.15 3.54 10.65
N LEU A 329 -14.06 2.33 11.15
CA LEU A 329 -14.98 1.78 12.14
C LEU A 329 -14.26 1.65 13.49
N GLN A 330 -15.01 1.80 14.58
CA GLN A 330 -14.53 1.40 15.90
C GLN A 330 -14.52 -0.12 16.03
N ARG A 331 -13.97 -0.66 17.11
CA ARG A 331 -13.89 -2.10 17.32
C ARG A 331 -15.26 -2.79 17.26
N ASP A 332 -16.31 -2.20 17.81
CA ASP A 332 -17.68 -2.72 17.81
C ASP A 332 -18.41 -2.56 16.47
N ASN A 333 -17.70 -2.15 15.43
CA ASN A 333 -18.21 -1.88 14.09
C ASN A 333 -19.11 -0.64 13.97
N SER A 334 -19.20 0.20 14.98
CA SER A 334 -19.82 1.50 14.84
C SER A 334 -18.97 2.42 13.94
N ILE A 335 -19.64 3.28 13.15
CA ILE A 335 -18.95 4.16 12.21
C ILE A 335 -18.29 5.29 12.99
N TYR A 336 -16.94 5.37 12.92
CA TYR A 336 -16.18 6.48 13.47
C TYR A 336 -15.96 7.59 12.43
N MET A 337 -15.64 7.22 11.18
CA MET A 337 -15.44 8.17 10.09
C MET A 337 -16.07 7.65 8.80
N ASP A 338 -16.99 8.43 8.24
CA ASP A 338 -17.75 8.06 7.05
C ASP A 338 -17.30 8.80 5.77
N ALA A 339 -16.24 9.62 5.85
CA ALA A 339 -15.70 10.39 4.73
C ALA A 339 -15.33 9.49 3.53
N LYS A 340 -15.65 9.95 2.32
CA LYS A 340 -15.31 9.25 1.07
C LYS A 340 -13.90 9.58 0.58
N GLY A 341 -13.39 10.76 0.95
CA GLY A 341 -12.02 11.16 0.64
C GLY A 341 -11.48 12.15 1.67
N PHE A 342 -10.23 11.94 2.10
CA PHE A 342 -9.50 12.84 2.97
C PHE A 342 -7.99 12.63 2.74
N GLU A 343 -7.12 13.26 3.52
CA GLU A 343 -5.67 13.27 3.30
C GLU A 343 -5.03 11.87 3.14
N LEU A 344 -5.66 10.82 3.67
CA LEU A 344 -5.18 9.44 3.58
C LEU A 344 -6.04 8.55 2.66
N LYS A 345 -7.33 8.88 2.45
CA LYS A 345 -8.28 8.07 1.68
C LYS A 345 -8.55 8.65 0.30
N GLY A 346 -8.23 7.90 -0.73
CA GLY A 346 -8.47 8.23 -2.14
C GLY A 346 -8.79 6.98 -2.97
N PRO A 347 -8.94 7.10 -4.28
CA PRO A 347 -9.33 6.00 -5.17
C PRO A 347 -8.15 5.04 -5.43
N TYR A 348 -7.69 4.32 -4.40
CA TYR A 348 -6.52 3.45 -4.53
C TYR A 348 -6.73 2.05 -3.93
N HIS A 349 -6.81 1.87 -2.61
CA HIS A 349 -6.82 0.54 -1.99
C HIS A 349 -8.06 -0.28 -2.38
N VAL A 350 -9.27 0.28 -2.25
CA VAL A 350 -10.51 -0.43 -2.58
C VAL A 350 -10.62 -0.74 -4.07
N PRO A 351 -10.46 0.23 -5.01
CA PRO A 351 -10.46 -0.08 -6.44
C PRO A 351 -9.38 -1.10 -6.81
N ARG A 352 -8.16 -0.96 -6.31
CA ARG A 352 -7.04 -1.88 -6.57
C ARG A 352 -7.37 -3.30 -6.09
N CYS A 353 -7.91 -3.43 -4.88
CA CYS A 353 -8.32 -4.72 -4.33
C CYS A 353 -9.32 -5.43 -5.27
N PHE A 354 -10.38 -4.74 -5.67
CA PHE A 354 -11.39 -5.36 -6.53
C PHE A 354 -10.93 -5.60 -7.97
N MET A 355 -10.08 -4.74 -8.54
CA MET A 355 -9.44 -5.02 -9.84
C MET A 355 -8.58 -6.29 -9.76
N ASN A 356 -7.74 -6.38 -8.74
CA ASN A 356 -6.86 -7.51 -8.54
C ASN A 356 -7.65 -8.81 -8.27
N LEU A 357 -8.70 -8.76 -7.43
CA LEU A 357 -9.59 -9.90 -7.20
C LEU A 357 -10.29 -10.34 -8.50
N TYR A 358 -10.80 -9.40 -9.27
CA TYR A 358 -11.44 -9.70 -10.57
C TYR A 358 -10.46 -10.41 -11.51
N THR A 359 -9.24 -9.90 -11.65
CA THR A 359 -8.21 -10.52 -12.50
C THR A 359 -7.82 -11.91 -11.98
N LEU A 360 -7.61 -12.04 -10.66
CA LEU A 360 -7.24 -13.30 -10.01
C LEU A 360 -8.29 -14.40 -10.23
N LEU A 361 -9.58 -14.06 -10.03
CA LEU A 361 -10.68 -14.99 -10.19
C LEU A 361 -10.91 -15.36 -11.67
N ASN A 362 -10.74 -14.43 -12.60
CA ASN A 362 -10.84 -14.74 -14.02
C ASN A 362 -9.76 -15.71 -14.51
N ILE A 363 -8.54 -15.61 -13.95
CA ILE A 363 -7.46 -16.54 -14.30
C ILE A 363 -7.75 -17.96 -13.79
N HIS A 364 -8.36 -18.08 -12.60
CA HIS A 364 -8.49 -19.38 -11.91
C HIS A 364 -9.89 -20.00 -11.99
N CYS A 365 -10.94 -19.20 -12.26
CA CYS A 365 -12.33 -19.65 -12.24
C CYS A 365 -13.01 -19.63 -13.63
N THR A 366 -12.28 -19.27 -14.69
CA THR A 366 -12.81 -19.41 -16.05
C THR A 366 -12.64 -20.86 -16.47
N PRO A 367 -13.73 -21.56 -16.91
CA PRO A 367 -13.71 -22.97 -17.29
C PRO A 367 -12.88 -23.23 -18.55
#